data_4372d536efa495c14fb0e07589552e1f
#
_entry.id   4372d536efa495c14fb0e07589552e1f
#
_cell.length_a   1.000
_cell.length_b   1.000
_cell.length_c   1.000
_cell.angle_alpha   90.00
_cell.angle_beta   90.00
_cell.angle_gamma   90.00
#
_symmetry.space_group_name_H-M   'P 1'
#
loop_
_entity.id
_entity.type
_entity.pdbx_description
1 polymer ?
#
loop_
_entity_poly.entity_id
_entity_poly.type
_entity_poly.pdbx_seq_one_letter_code
_entity_poly.pdbx_strand_id
1 'polypeptide(L)'
;MTPPIKHYLQFADFSADEYAYLLARAALIKRKFKAYEKHHTLNDRTLAMIFEKASTRTRVSFEAGMYQLGGSVVHLTSEGSQLGRSEPIEDTARVISRMTDIVMIRTFEQARIERFAEFSRVPVINGLTNEYHPCQILADIFTFIEHRGPIAGKTVAWIGDGNNMANTWAQAAALLGFTLHVSTPRGYEVDSQLAALDGNGGDKTWRHFADPVAACAGADLVTTDVWTSMGYEAENEARKKAFASWCVDADMMAVARPDALFMHCLPAHRGEEVTAEVIDGPQSVVWDEAENRMHVQKALMEYLLLGRQAGEFA
;
A
#
# COMPACT_ATOMS: atom_id res chain seq x y z
N MET A 1 14.27 27.49 12.31
CA MET A 1 14.06 26.08 12.72
C MET A 1 13.82 25.28 11.46
N THR A 2 14.55 24.23 11.22
CA THR A 2 14.29 23.30 10.12
C THR A 2 12.91 22.66 10.38
N PRO A 3 12.01 22.57 9.40
CA PRO A 3 10.72 21.91 9.62
C PRO A 3 10.94 20.46 10.05
N PRO A 4 10.05 19.90 10.85
CA PRO A 4 10.14 18.49 11.26
C PRO A 4 10.18 17.61 10.01
N ILE A 5 10.99 16.56 10.07
CA ILE A 5 11.12 15.58 8.99
C ILE A 5 9.77 14.86 8.85
N LYS A 6 9.24 14.82 7.64
CA LYS A 6 8.02 14.09 7.34
C LYS A 6 8.34 12.66 6.96
N HIS A 7 7.67 11.70 7.58
CA HIS A 7 7.75 10.27 7.28
C HIS A 7 6.45 9.79 6.64
N TYR A 8 6.48 8.59 6.06
CA TYR A 8 5.29 7.90 5.55
C TYR A 8 5.26 6.48 6.10
N LEU A 9 4.78 6.32 7.32
CA LEU A 9 4.79 5.05 8.08
C LEU A 9 3.45 4.33 8.02
N GLN A 10 2.37 5.07 7.87
CA GLN A 10 1.00 4.60 7.72
C GLN A 10 0.20 5.55 6.83
N PHE A 11 -0.97 5.12 6.36
CA PHE A 11 -1.78 5.94 5.47
C PHE A 11 -2.30 7.21 6.14
N ALA A 12 -2.54 7.17 7.44
CA ALA A 12 -3.02 8.32 8.21
C ALA A 12 -1.98 9.44 8.44
N ASP A 13 -0.71 9.26 8.06
CA ASP A 13 0.34 10.27 8.22
C ASP A 13 0.17 11.48 7.29
N PHE A 14 -0.60 11.35 6.24
CA PHE A 14 -0.85 12.41 5.26
C PHE A 14 -2.31 12.83 5.27
N SER A 15 -2.55 14.08 4.97
CA SER A 15 -3.90 14.64 4.81
C SER A 15 -4.49 14.29 3.44
N ALA A 16 -5.82 14.41 3.31
CA ALA A 16 -6.51 14.24 2.02
C ALA A 16 -5.98 15.18 0.93
N ASP A 17 -5.61 16.41 1.29
CA ASP A 17 -5.01 17.39 0.38
C ASP A 17 -3.60 16.99 -0.09
N GLU A 18 -2.82 16.33 0.76
CA GLU A 18 -1.51 15.75 0.38
C GLU A 18 -1.69 14.56 -0.56
N TYR A 19 -2.68 13.71 -0.32
CA TYR A 19 -3.01 12.62 -1.24
C TYR A 19 -3.49 13.13 -2.60
N ALA A 20 -4.33 14.18 -2.64
CA ALA A 20 -4.73 14.79 -3.89
C ALA A 20 -3.51 15.28 -4.70
N TYR A 21 -2.55 15.92 -4.02
CA TYR A 21 -1.28 16.31 -4.65
C TYR A 21 -0.49 15.11 -5.16
N LEU A 22 -0.27 14.08 -4.32
CA LEU A 22 0.51 12.90 -4.68
C LEU A 22 -0.08 12.15 -5.88
N LEU A 23 -1.40 11.98 -5.93
CA LEU A 23 -2.09 11.28 -7.01
C LEU A 23 -1.98 12.05 -8.33
N ALA A 24 -2.17 13.37 -8.28
CA ALA A 24 -1.97 14.24 -9.45
C ALA A 24 -0.51 14.20 -9.94
N ARG A 25 0.44 14.21 -9.00
CA ARG A 25 1.88 14.11 -9.31
C ARG A 25 2.25 12.75 -9.90
N ALA A 26 1.71 11.66 -9.37
CA ALA A 26 1.89 10.32 -9.92
C ALA A 26 1.38 10.22 -11.37
N ALA A 27 0.21 10.80 -11.66
CA ALA A 27 -0.34 10.85 -13.02
C ALA A 27 0.59 11.59 -13.99
N LEU A 28 1.15 12.74 -13.58
CA LEU A 28 2.13 13.47 -14.40
C LEU A 28 3.39 12.64 -14.65
N ILE A 29 3.96 12.04 -13.60
CA ILE A 29 5.16 11.20 -13.69
C ILE A 29 4.91 9.99 -14.60
N LYS A 30 3.73 9.35 -14.50
CA LYS A 30 3.34 8.24 -15.36
C LYS A 30 3.22 8.67 -16.84
N ARG A 31 2.60 9.83 -17.11
CA ARG A 31 2.53 10.36 -18.49
C ARG A 31 3.92 10.60 -19.08
N LYS A 32 4.83 11.25 -18.33
CA LYS A 32 6.22 11.45 -18.75
C LYS A 32 6.94 10.13 -19.02
N PHE A 33 6.77 9.16 -18.13
CA PHE A 33 7.33 7.82 -18.32
C PHE A 33 6.84 7.14 -19.60
N LYS A 34 5.53 7.15 -19.85
CA LYS A 34 4.95 6.55 -21.07
C LYS A 34 5.36 7.29 -22.34
N ALA A 35 5.66 8.60 -22.24
CA ALA A 35 6.18 9.42 -23.35
C ALA A 35 7.71 9.33 -23.53
N TYR A 36 8.40 8.51 -22.71
CA TYR A 36 9.87 8.44 -22.67
C TYR A 36 10.56 9.78 -22.35
N GLU A 37 9.84 10.70 -21.67
CA GLU A 37 10.39 11.96 -21.21
C GLU A 37 11.19 11.77 -19.91
N LYS A 38 12.39 12.36 -19.86
CA LYS A 38 13.23 12.32 -18.66
C LYS A 38 12.59 13.13 -17.53
N HIS A 39 12.59 12.56 -16.33
CA HIS A 39 12.09 13.19 -15.12
C HIS A 39 13.07 12.96 -13.96
N HIS A 40 14.20 13.61 -14.01
CA HIS A 40 15.32 13.45 -13.08
C HIS A 40 15.28 14.52 -11.99
N THR A 41 14.29 14.46 -11.10
CA THR A 41 14.11 15.44 -10.01
C THR A 41 14.92 15.12 -8.77
N LEU A 42 15.41 13.90 -8.64
CA LEU A 42 16.20 13.44 -7.50
C LEU A 42 17.65 13.10 -7.90
N ASN A 43 18.25 13.92 -8.78
CA ASN A 43 19.65 13.76 -9.14
C ASN A 43 20.55 13.75 -7.88
N ASP A 44 21.51 12.83 -7.84
CA ASP A 44 22.47 12.68 -6.75
C ASP A 44 21.86 12.34 -5.39
N ARG A 45 20.58 11.91 -5.33
CA ARG A 45 19.94 11.42 -4.11
C ARG A 45 20.09 9.91 -3.99
N THR A 46 20.20 9.45 -2.76
CA THR A 46 20.36 8.02 -2.46
C THR A 46 19.22 7.52 -1.58
N LEU A 47 18.53 6.48 -2.05
CA LEU A 47 17.55 5.71 -1.29
C LEU A 47 18.24 4.51 -0.63
N ALA A 48 18.16 4.41 0.70
CA ALA A 48 18.46 3.15 1.38
C ALA A 48 17.19 2.29 1.44
N MET A 49 17.27 1.04 0.97
CA MET A 49 16.19 0.06 1.09
C MET A 49 16.58 -1.03 2.07
N ILE A 50 15.87 -1.14 3.19
CA ILE A 50 16.09 -2.11 4.24
C ILE A 50 15.01 -3.19 4.17
N PHE A 51 15.40 -4.45 3.94
CA PHE A 51 14.51 -5.59 3.84
C PHE A 51 14.78 -6.63 4.93
N GLU A 52 13.85 -6.78 5.86
CA GLU A 52 13.79 -7.89 6.80
C GLU A 52 12.85 -9.01 6.30
N LYS A 53 11.97 -8.70 5.36
CA LYS A 53 11.12 -9.63 4.59
C LYS A 53 11.40 -9.48 3.10
N ALA A 54 11.57 -10.57 2.38
CA ALA A 54 11.80 -10.56 0.93
C ALA A 54 10.61 -9.95 0.17
N SER A 55 10.87 -9.22 -0.91
CA SER A 55 9.84 -8.73 -1.84
C SER A 55 10.43 -8.33 -3.18
N THR A 56 10.06 -9.04 -4.23
CA THR A 56 10.46 -8.70 -5.60
C THR A 56 9.80 -7.40 -6.06
N ARG A 57 8.48 -7.27 -5.90
CA ARG A 57 7.72 -6.12 -6.39
C ARG A 57 8.13 -4.82 -5.70
N THR A 58 8.25 -4.81 -4.38
CA THR A 58 8.69 -3.62 -3.63
C THR A 58 10.11 -3.23 -4.02
N ARG A 59 11.00 -4.20 -4.17
CA ARG A 59 12.37 -3.94 -4.60
C ARG A 59 12.40 -3.31 -5.98
N VAL A 60 11.79 -3.96 -6.97
CA VAL A 60 11.79 -3.48 -8.35
C VAL A 60 11.16 -2.10 -8.49
N SER A 61 10.01 -1.86 -7.84
CA SER A 61 9.29 -0.59 -7.98
C SER A 61 10.05 0.60 -7.37
N PHE A 62 10.66 0.44 -6.19
CA PHE A 62 11.47 1.50 -5.57
C PHE A 62 12.82 1.69 -6.28
N GLU A 63 13.52 0.61 -6.62
CA GLU A 63 14.84 0.67 -7.26
C GLU A 63 14.73 1.29 -8.67
N ALA A 64 13.81 0.78 -9.50
CA ALA A 64 13.54 1.37 -10.82
C ALA A 64 13.00 2.81 -10.70
N GLY A 65 12.11 3.06 -9.75
CA GLY A 65 11.55 4.38 -9.51
C GLY A 65 12.62 5.42 -9.14
N MET A 66 13.51 5.10 -8.21
CA MET A 66 14.59 6.00 -7.79
C MET A 66 15.60 6.25 -8.92
N TYR A 67 15.97 5.19 -9.66
CA TYR A 67 16.82 5.32 -10.85
C TYR A 67 16.20 6.25 -11.91
N GLN A 68 14.90 6.10 -12.19
CA GLN A 68 14.20 6.96 -13.16
C GLN A 68 14.06 8.41 -12.70
N LEU A 69 14.14 8.68 -11.41
CA LEU A 69 14.21 10.04 -10.84
C LEU A 69 15.62 10.62 -10.84
N GLY A 70 16.63 9.87 -11.32
CA GLY A 70 18.04 10.30 -11.39
C GLY A 70 18.86 9.98 -10.15
N GLY A 71 18.30 9.26 -9.18
CA GLY A 71 18.97 8.87 -7.95
C GLY A 71 19.61 7.48 -8.00
N SER A 72 20.16 7.07 -6.88
CA SER A 72 20.80 5.77 -6.66
C SER A 72 20.15 5.01 -5.50
N VAL A 73 20.43 3.71 -5.39
CA VAL A 73 19.87 2.84 -4.36
C VAL A 73 20.96 2.05 -3.66
N VAL A 74 20.88 1.98 -2.34
CA VAL A 74 21.62 1.04 -1.50
C VAL A 74 20.65 0.00 -0.95
N HIS A 75 20.86 -1.26 -1.31
CA HIS A 75 20.00 -2.36 -0.87
C HIS A 75 20.64 -3.10 0.30
N LEU A 76 19.95 -3.15 1.44
CA LEU A 76 20.37 -3.80 2.67
C LEU A 76 19.40 -4.91 3.05
N THR A 77 19.92 -6.10 3.30
CA THR A 77 19.14 -7.26 3.79
C THR A 77 19.64 -7.67 5.16
N SER A 78 18.79 -8.33 5.94
CA SER A 78 19.17 -8.88 7.25
C SER A 78 20.32 -9.89 7.17
N GLU A 79 20.46 -10.63 6.08
CA GLU A 79 21.54 -11.62 5.89
C GLU A 79 22.88 -10.97 5.56
N GLY A 80 22.89 -9.82 4.88
CA GLY A 80 24.11 -9.13 4.41
C GLY A 80 24.54 -7.94 5.27
N SER A 81 23.85 -7.65 6.36
CA SER A 81 24.09 -6.49 7.21
C SER A 81 24.15 -6.86 8.70
N GLN A 82 24.58 -5.92 9.53
CA GLN A 82 24.53 -6.07 10.99
C GLN A 82 23.11 -5.81 11.57
N LEU A 83 22.16 -5.47 10.71
CA LEU A 83 20.76 -5.28 11.05
C LEU A 83 20.21 -6.56 11.68
N GLY A 84 19.80 -6.47 12.95
CA GLY A 84 19.24 -7.60 13.69
C GLY A 84 20.23 -8.54 14.37
N ARG A 85 21.56 -8.32 14.27
CA ARG A 85 22.56 -9.19 14.92
C ARG A 85 23.01 -8.71 16.30
N SER A 86 23.10 -7.41 16.55
CA SER A 86 23.44 -6.82 17.87
C SER A 86 23.35 -5.29 17.88
N GLU A 87 23.18 -4.62 16.73
CA GLU A 87 23.09 -3.16 16.68
C GLU A 87 21.68 -2.70 17.01
N PRO A 88 21.50 -1.78 17.97
CA PRO A 88 20.22 -1.15 18.25
C PRO A 88 19.66 -0.45 17.01
N ILE A 89 18.34 -0.50 16.82
CA ILE A 89 17.68 0.11 15.65
C ILE A 89 17.93 1.63 15.59
N GLU A 90 18.07 2.27 16.74
CA GLU A 90 18.37 3.68 16.88
C GLU A 90 19.75 4.06 16.32
N ASP A 91 20.73 3.19 16.54
CA ASP A 91 22.10 3.43 16.05
C ASP A 91 22.15 3.20 14.54
N THR A 92 21.52 2.15 14.05
CA THR A 92 21.32 1.93 12.61
C THR A 92 20.65 3.15 11.95
N ALA A 93 19.58 3.69 12.55
CA ALA A 93 18.88 4.86 12.03
C ALA A 93 19.81 6.10 11.96
N ARG A 94 20.56 6.35 13.04
CA ARG A 94 21.53 7.47 13.10
C ARG A 94 22.65 7.36 12.06
N VAL A 95 23.12 6.14 11.80
CA VAL A 95 24.21 5.89 10.83
C VAL A 95 23.69 6.01 9.40
N ILE A 96 22.65 5.24 9.04
CA ILE A 96 22.12 5.19 7.67
C ILE A 96 21.61 6.57 7.24
N SER A 97 20.86 7.27 8.10
CA SER A 97 20.31 8.60 7.78
C SER A 97 21.33 9.72 7.66
N ARG A 98 22.62 9.47 7.94
CA ARG A 98 23.71 10.40 7.65
C ARG A 98 24.39 10.17 6.31
N MET A 99 24.14 9.03 5.67
CA MET A 99 24.79 8.60 4.44
C MET A 99 23.83 8.54 3.25
N THR A 100 22.51 8.66 3.51
CA THR A 100 21.46 8.56 2.49
C THR A 100 20.44 9.68 2.67
N ASP A 101 19.65 9.96 1.64
CA ASP A 101 18.68 11.07 1.62
C ASP A 101 17.27 10.62 2.04
N ILE A 102 16.95 9.35 1.86
CA ILE A 102 15.64 8.77 2.18
C ILE A 102 15.81 7.28 2.47
N VAL A 103 14.97 6.72 3.34
CA VAL A 103 15.02 5.31 3.73
C VAL A 103 13.66 4.66 3.48
N MET A 104 13.64 3.48 2.89
CA MET A 104 12.47 2.60 2.84
C MET A 104 12.76 1.34 3.67
N ILE A 105 11.82 0.97 4.53
CA ILE A 105 11.95 -0.21 5.39
C ILE A 105 10.76 -1.14 5.15
N ARG A 106 11.05 -2.44 4.94
CA ARG A 106 10.09 -3.52 4.94
C ARG A 106 10.44 -4.50 6.06
N THR A 107 9.62 -4.53 7.09
CA THR A 107 9.89 -5.23 8.35
C THR A 107 8.64 -5.97 8.86
N PHE A 108 8.68 -6.43 10.11
CA PHE A 108 7.58 -7.13 10.76
C PHE A 108 6.69 -6.15 11.53
N GLU A 109 7.19 -5.54 12.58
CA GLU A 109 6.43 -4.74 13.53
C GLU A 109 6.42 -3.24 13.19
N GLN A 110 5.27 -2.61 13.27
CA GLN A 110 5.11 -1.16 13.04
C GLN A 110 5.97 -0.36 14.04
N ALA A 111 5.98 -0.75 15.32
CA ALA A 111 6.79 -0.10 16.34
C ALA A 111 8.28 -0.03 15.99
N ARG A 112 8.80 -1.00 15.23
CA ARG A 112 10.21 -1.04 14.80
C ARG A 112 10.51 0.06 13.77
N ILE A 113 9.64 0.28 12.80
CA ILE A 113 9.84 1.35 11.81
C ILE A 113 9.61 2.73 12.43
N GLU A 114 8.65 2.86 13.34
CA GLU A 114 8.41 4.09 14.10
C GLU A 114 9.63 4.47 14.93
N ARG A 115 10.24 3.49 15.61
CA ARG A 115 11.47 3.72 16.37
C ARG A 115 12.64 4.11 15.47
N PHE A 116 12.77 3.52 14.28
CA PHE A 116 13.78 3.96 13.29
C PHE A 116 13.53 5.41 12.87
N ALA A 117 12.29 5.77 12.57
CA ALA A 117 11.90 7.11 12.12
C ALA A 117 12.21 8.19 13.16
N GLU A 118 11.97 7.89 14.46
CA GLU A 118 12.29 8.80 15.57
C GLU A 118 13.76 9.24 15.60
N PHE A 119 14.70 8.35 15.21
CA PHE A 119 16.14 8.63 15.20
C PHE A 119 16.72 8.95 13.83
N SER A 120 15.88 8.91 12.80
CA SER A 120 16.28 9.23 11.43
C SER A 120 16.40 10.74 11.21
N ARG A 121 17.39 11.16 10.41
CA ARG A 121 17.56 12.54 9.95
C ARG A 121 17.00 12.77 8.55
N VAL A 122 16.41 11.75 7.96
CA VAL A 122 15.84 11.78 6.62
C VAL A 122 14.46 11.10 6.62
N PRO A 123 13.61 11.35 5.62
CA PRO A 123 12.32 10.68 5.49
C PRO A 123 12.43 9.16 5.53
N VAL A 124 11.47 8.51 6.19
CA VAL A 124 11.31 7.05 6.25
C VAL A 124 9.99 6.67 5.62
N ILE A 125 10.03 5.66 4.75
CA ILE A 125 8.86 5.10 4.07
C ILE A 125 8.62 3.67 4.56
N ASN A 126 7.39 3.37 4.94
CA ASN A 126 6.94 2.01 5.22
C ASN A 126 6.72 1.24 3.91
N GLY A 127 7.63 0.30 3.61
CA GLY A 127 7.49 -0.63 2.47
C GLY A 127 6.50 -1.77 2.74
N LEU A 128 6.29 -2.12 3.98
CA LEU A 128 5.28 -3.02 4.57
C LEU A 128 5.66 -3.34 6.03
N THR A 129 4.68 -3.37 6.91
CA THR A 129 4.72 -4.00 8.24
C THR A 129 3.58 -5.02 8.37
N ASN A 130 3.51 -5.72 9.51
CA ASN A 130 2.38 -6.60 9.82
C ASN A 130 1.07 -5.83 9.98
N GLU A 131 1.15 -4.56 10.37
CA GLU A 131 0.01 -3.70 10.67
C GLU A 131 -0.46 -2.90 9.46
N TYR A 132 0.47 -2.45 8.57
CA TYR A 132 0.15 -1.53 7.47
C TYR A 132 0.93 -1.80 6.19
N HIS A 133 0.29 -1.48 5.04
CA HIS A 133 0.92 -1.47 3.71
C HIS A 133 0.54 -0.19 2.93
N PRO A 134 0.95 1.00 3.38
CA PRO A 134 0.44 2.27 2.85
C PRO A 134 0.83 2.51 1.38
N CYS A 135 2.00 2.04 0.93
CA CYS A 135 2.42 2.17 -0.46
C CYS A 135 1.56 1.35 -1.44
N GLN A 136 0.98 0.23 -0.98
CA GLN A 136 0.08 -0.57 -1.80
C GLN A 136 -1.26 0.16 -1.96
N ILE A 137 -1.89 0.54 -0.85
CA ILE A 137 -3.19 1.23 -0.90
C ILE A 137 -3.11 2.55 -1.67
N LEU A 138 -1.99 3.26 -1.63
CA LEU A 138 -1.78 4.44 -2.47
C LEU A 138 -1.82 4.07 -3.97
N ALA A 139 -1.25 2.94 -4.37
CA ALA A 139 -1.28 2.46 -5.74
C ALA A 139 -2.68 1.98 -6.17
N ASP A 140 -3.38 1.30 -5.26
CA ASP A 140 -4.74 0.80 -5.50
C ASP A 140 -5.71 1.96 -5.75
N ILE A 141 -5.65 3.00 -4.90
CA ILE A 141 -6.45 4.22 -5.05
C ILE A 141 -6.10 4.95 -6.35
N PHE A 142 -4.81 5.06 -6.68
CA PHE A 142 -4.39 5.68 -7.94
C PHE A 142 -4.92 4.91 -9.13
N THR A 143 -4.86 3.58 -9.12
CA THR A 143 -5.40 2.72 -10.17
C THR A 143 -6.90 2.86 -10.30
N PHE A 144 -7.62 2.87 -9.17
CA PHE A 144 -9.07 3.11 -9.18
C PHE A 144 -9.40 4.46 -9.85
N ILE A 145 -8.68 5.52 -9.49
CA ILE A 145 -8.91 6.87 -10.05
C ILE A 145 -8.65 6.92 -11.56
N GLU A 146 -7.64 6.24 -12.05
CA GLU A 146 -7.34 6.17 -13.49
C GLU A 146 -8.49 5.52 -14.28
N HIS A 147 -9.13 4.49 -13.73
CA HIS A 147 -10.19 3.73 -14.41
C HIS A 147 -11.61 4.26 -14.16
N ARG A 148 -11.88 4.88 -13.00
CA ARG A 148 -13.25 5.21 -12.55
C ARG A 148 -13.41 6.63 -12.01
N GLY A 149 -12.34 7.43 -11.97
CA GLY A 149 -12.39 8.77 -11.37
C GLY A 149 -12.35 8.74 -9.83
N PRO A 150 -12.75 9.81 -9.16
CA PRO A 150 -12.58 9.96 -7.72
C PRO A 150 -13.18 8.82 -6.90
N ILE A 151 -12.43 8.34 -5.89
CA ILE A 151 -12.86 7.25 -5.01
C ILE A 151 -13.85 7.73 -3.91
N ALA A 152 -13.87 9.02 -3.60
CA ALA A 152 -14.80 9.60 -2.62
C ALA A 152 -16.26 9.26 -2.97
N GLY A 153 -17.03 8.82 -1.95
CA GLY A 153 -18.43 8.40 -2.11
C GLY A 153 -18.63 7.04 -2.79
N LYS A 154 -17.56 6.32 -3.11
CA LYS A 154 -17.60 4.97 -3.68
C LYS A 154 -17.65 3.90 -2.59
N THR A 155 -17.90 2.67 -2.99
CA THR A 155 -17.89 1.50 -2.10
C THR A 155 -16.77 0.54 -2.51
N VAL A 156 -15.88 0.23 -1.57
CA VAL A 156 -14.81 -0.77 -1.72
C VAL A 156 -15.17 -1.98 -0.88
N ALA A 157 -15.13 -3.19 -1.45
CA ALA A 157 -15.31 -4.44 -0.73
C ALA A 157 -13.95 -5.12 -0.54
N TRP A 158 -13.56 -5.30 0.72
CA TRP A 158 -12.44 -6.12 1.12
C TRP A 158 -12.93 -7.51 1.51
N ILE A 159 -12.43 -8.55 0.84
CA ILE A 159 -12.81 -9.95 1.05
C ILE A 159 -11.57 -10.75 1.44
N GLY A 160 -11.46 -11.20 2.68
CA GLY A 160 -10.30 -11.98 3.11
C GLY A 160 -9.90 -11.77 4.57
N ASP A 161 -8.58 -11.80 4.84
CA ASP A 161 -8.01 -11.66 6.18
C ASP A 161 -8.04 -10.21 6.68
N GLY A 162 -8.28 -10.02 7.98
CA GLY A 162 -8.14 -8.72 8.65
C GLY A 162 -6.68 -8.30 8.85
N ASN A 163 -5.91 -8.33 7.78
CA ASN A 163 -4.47 -8.10 7.77
C ASN A 163 -4.09 -6.62 7.57
N ASN A 164 -2.80 -6.36 7.31
CA ASN A 164 -2.27 -5.01 7.06
C ASN A 164 -2.92 -4.28 5.88
N MET A 165 -3.39 -5.01 4.86
CA MET A 165 -4.11 -4.41 3.74
C MET A 165 -5.48 -3.89 4.19
N ALA A 166 -6.27 -4.73 4.89
CA ALA A 166 -7.56 -4.35 5.44
C ALA A 166 -7.45 -3.16 6.39
N ASN A 167 -6.44 -3.18 7.27
CA ASN A 167 -6.14 -2.10 8.18
C ASN A 167 -5.85 -0.78 7.44
N THR A 168 -5.05 -0.84 6.39
CA THR A 168 -4.69 0.35 5.62
C THR A 168 -5.88 0.86 4.79
N TRP A 169 -6.72 -0.03 4.25
CA TRP A 169 -7.98 0.34 3.59
C TRP A 169 -8.92 1.08 4.54
N ALA A 170 -8.99 0.67 5.83
CA ALA A 170 -9.81 1.36 6.82
C ALA A 170 -9.31 2.81 7.08
N GLN A 171 -8.00 3.01 7.20
CA GLN A 171 -7.43 4.37 7.29
C GLN A 171 -7.73 5.21 6.04
N ALA A 172 -7.61 4.62 4.86
CA ALA A 172 -7.87 5.30 3.60
C ALA A 172 -9.35 5.69 3.47
N ALA A 173 -10.29 4.81 3.85
CA ALA A 173 -11.71 5.09 3.82
C ALA A 173 -12.09 6.28 4.71
N ALA A 174 -11.57 6.30 5.94
CA ALA A 174 -11.80 7.39 6.89
C ALA A 174 -11.28 8.74 6.38
N LEU A 175 -10.13 8.71 5.68
CA LEU A 175 -9.46 9.93 5.21
C LEU A 175 -10.04 10.45 3.88
N LEU A 176 -10.35 9.56 2.94
CA LEU A 176 -10.72 9.92 1.58
C LEU A 176 -12.24 9.89 1.31
N GLY A 177 -13.04 9.53 2.32
CA GLY A 177 -14.50 9.66 2.27
C GLY A 177 -15.19 8.64 1.36
N PHE A 178 -14.73 7.41 1.31
CA PHE A 178 -15.41 6.27 0.68
C PHE A 178 -15.89 5.26 1.73
N THR A 179 -16.80 4.39 1.36
CA THR A 179 -17.31 3.32 2.24
C THR A 179 -16.50 2.05 2.03
N LEU A 180 -16.03 1.43 3.12
CA LEU A 180 -15.35 0.14 3.10
C LEU A 180 -16.29 -0.94 3.65
N HIS A 181 -16.65 -1.90 2.82
CA HIS A 181 -17.28 -3.16 3.22
C HIS A 181 -16.17 -4.18 3.51
N VAL A 182 -16.19 -4.81 4.68
CA VAL A 182 -15.20 -5.81 5.07
C VAL A 182 -15.89 -7.13 5.34
N SER A 183 -15.43 -8.21 4.72
CA SER A 183 -15.85 -9.56 5.09
C SER A 183 -14.62 -10.41 5.41
N THR A 184 -14.58 -10.89 6.65
CA THR A 184 -13.52 -11.75 7.18
C THR A 184 -14.13 -12.97 7.86
N PRO A 185 -13.50 -14.14 7.83
CA PRO A 185 -13.92 -15.27 8.65
C PRO A 185 -13.80 -14.95 10.15
N ARG A 186 -14.59 -15.63 10.96
CA ARG A 186 -14.51 -15.51 12.41
C ARG A 186 -13.12 -15.90 12.92
N GLY A 187 -12.52 -15.04 13.74
CA GLY A 187 -11.16 -15.18 14.29
C GLY A 187 -10.07 -14.54 13.42
N TYR A 188 -10.46 -13.90 12.31
CA TYR A 188 -9.55 -13.19 11.40
C TYR A 188 -10.06 -11.76 11.11
N GLU A 189 -10.74 -11.18 12.10
CA GLU A 189 -11.31 -9.85 12.00
C GLU A 189 -10.21 -8.77 11.94
N VAL A 190 -10.58 -7.62 11.38
CA VAL A 190 -9.74 -6.40 11.40
C VAL A 190 -9.50 -5.95 12.84
N ASP A 191 -8.32 -5.39 13.12
CA ASP A 191 -7.96 -4.89 14.45
C ASP A 191 -9.06 -3.95 15.01
N SER A 192 -9.45 -4.22 16.25
CA SER A 192 -10.51 -3.46 16.95
C SER A 192 -10.18 -1.97 17.14
N GLN A 193 -8.91 -1.59 17.17
CA GLN A 193 -8.50 -0.18 17.24
C GLN A 193 -8.80 0.55 15.94
N LEU A 194 -8.73 -0.15 14.80
CA LEU A 194 -9.11 0.40 13.50
C LEU A 194 -10.63 0.41 13.30
N ALA A 195 -11.32 -0.48 14.00
CA ALA A 195 -12.77 -0.49 14.07
C ALA A 195 -13.38 0.80 14.66
N ALA A 196 -12.59 1.58 15.38
CA ALA A 196 -12.99 2.85 15.98
C ALA A 196 -12.67 4.08 15.10
N LEU A 197 -12.13 3.90 13.89
CA LEU A 197 -11.91 5.01 12.96
C LEU A 197 -13.27 5.45 12.38
N ASP A 198 -13.85 6.46 13.02
CA ASP A 198 -14.98 7.19 12.46
C ASP A 198 -14.49 8.18 11.40
N GLY A 199 -15.21 8.27 10.29
CA GLY A 199 -14.93 9.30 9.27
C GLY A 199 -15.11 10.72 9.82
N ASN A 200 -14.58 11.70 9.09
CA ASN A 200 -14.82 13.11 9.37
C ASN A 200 -16.33 13.40 9.36
N GLY A 201 -16.95 13.49 10.53
CA GLY A 201 -18.38 13.73 10.67
C GLY A 201 -19.14 12.69 11.53
N GLY A 202 -18.46 11.68 12.08
CA GLY A 202 -19.06 10.66 12.96
C GLY A 202 -19.80 9.52 12.25
N ASP A 203 -19.80 9.50 10.91
CA ASP A 203 -20.34 8.37 10.13
C ASP A 203 -19.30 7.25 10.04
N LYS A 204 -19.73 6.02 10.33
CA LYS A 204 -18.86 4.83 10.14
C LYS A 204 -18.52 4.68 8.67
N THR A 205 -17.23 4.80 8.36
CA THR A 205 -16.70 4.64 7.00
C THR A 205 -16.52 3.19 6.60
N TRP A 206 -16.68 2.25 7.52
CA TRP A 206 -16.58 0.83 7.22
C TRP A 206 -17.69 0.01 7.90
N ARG A 207 -18.02 -1.14 7.27
CA ARG A 207 -19.04 -2.08 7.74
C ARG A 207 -18.53 -3.50 7.62
N HIS A 208 -18.71 -4.31 8.67
CA HIS A 208 -18.41 -5.73 8.62
C HIS A 208 -19.63 -6.52 8.13
N PHE A 209 -19.36 -7.50 7.28
CA PHE A 209 -20.32 -8.45 6.73
C PHE A 209 -19.86 -9.88 7.03
N ALA A 210 -20.73 -10.69 7.61
CA ALA A 210 -20.44 -12.11 7.84
C ALA A 210 -20.45 -12.94 6.54
N ASP A 211 -21.17 -12.45 5.52
CA ASP A 211 -21.28 -13.06 4.20
C ASP A 211 -20.46 -12.26 3.19
N PRO A 212 -19.44 -12.86 2.53
CA PRO A 212 -18.63 -12.17 1.55
C PRO A 212 -19.40 -11.72 0.31
N VAL A 213 -20.43 -12.44 -0.12
CA VAL A 213 -21.29 -12.04 -1.25
C VAL A 213 -22.05 -10.76 -0.89
N ALA A 214 -22.59 -10.67 0.33
CA ALA A 214 -23.27 -9.47 0.79
C ALA A 214 -22.33 -8.26 0.89
N ALA A 215 -21.05 -8.46 1.22
CA ALA A 215 -20.07 -7.39 1.23
C ALA A 215 -19.78 -6.82 -0.17
N CYS A 216 -19.81 -7.67 -1.20
CA CYS A 216 -19.60 -7.28 -2.59
C CYS A 216 -20.81 -6.56 -3.20
N ALA A 217 -22.00 -6.68 -2.60
CA ALA A 217 -23.22 -6.13 -3.20
C ALA A 217 -23.14 -4.62 -3.44
N GLY A 218 -23.21 -4.21 -4.71
CA GLY A 218 -23.15 -2.82 -5.14
C GLY A 218 -21.78 -2.13 -4.99
N ALA A 219 -20.72 -2.89 -4.71
CA ALA A 219 -19.36 -2.34 -4.62
C ALA A 219 -18.85 -1.82 -5.97
N ASP A 220 -18.11 -0.73 -5.95
CA ASP A 220 -17.40 -0.16 -7.10
C ASP A 220 -16.02 -0.82 -7.31
N LEU A 221 -15.46 -1.41 -6.24
CA LEU A 221 -14.20 -2.14 -6.23
C LEU A 221 -14.32 -3.36 -5.32
N VAL A 222 -13.91 -4.53 -5.81
CA VAL A 222 -13.68 -5.73 -4.99
C VAL A 222 -12.19 -5.99 -4.93
N THR A 223 -11.66 -6.18 -3.73
CA THR A 223 -10.22 -6.42 -3.53
C THR A 223 -9.98 -7.49 -2.47
N THR A 224 -8.91 -8.24 -2.62
CA THR A 224 -8.49 -9.31 -1.70
C THR A 224 -6.95 -9.43 -1.65
N ASP A 225 -6.47 -10.27 -0.75
CA ASP A 225 -5.08 -10.67 -0.63
C ASP A 225 -4.98 -12.15 -0.28
N VAL A 226 -3.78 -12.71 -0.34
CA VAL A 226 -3.52 -14.11 0.05
C VAL A 226 -4.06 -14.40 1.46
N TRP A 227 -4.65 -15.58 1.63
CA TRP A 227 -5.16 -16.01 2.94
C TRP A 227 -4.04 -16.27 3.96
N THR A 228 -2.86 -16.66 3.47
CA THR A 228 -1.69 -16.91 4.31
C THR A 228 -0.57 -15.96 3.91
N SER A 229 -0.39 -14.92 4.71
CA SER A 229 0.70 -13.96 4.53
C SER A 229 2.05 -14.58 4.88
N MET A 230 3.14 -13.99 4.35
CA MET A 230 4.51 -14.42 4.64
C MET A 230 4.81 -14.39 6.15
N GLY A 231 5.27 -15.52 6.70
CA GLY A 231 5.55 -15.75 8.11
C GLY A 231 4.47 -16.53 8.86
N TYR A 232 3.33 -16.83 8.19
CA TYR A 232 2.22 -17.61 8.74
C TYR A 232 2.03 -18.96 8.04
N GLU A 233 3.05 -19.46 7.35
CA GLU A 233 2.98 -20.70 6.54
C GLU A 233 2.57 -21.93 7.36
N ALA A 234 2.90 -21.96 8.66
CA ALA A 234 2.50 -23.04 9.57
C ALA A 234 0.97 -23.12 9.79
N GLU A 235 0.24 -22.04 9.53
CA GLU A 235 -1.22 -21.94 9.68
C GLU A 235 -1.97 -22.25 8.38
N ASN A 236 -1.27 -22.50 7.27
CA ASN A 236 -1.84 -22.53 5.92
C ASN A 236 -3.08 -23.42 5.80
N GLU A 237 -3.03 -24.67 6.30
CA GLU A 237 -4.15 -25.61 6.21
C GLU A 237 -5.38 -25.17 7.04
N ALA A 238 -5.15 -24.59 8.22
CA ALA A 238 -6.24 -24.05 9.03
C ALA A 238 -6.88 -22.83 8.37
N ARG A 239 -6.06 -21.96 7.78
CA ARG A 239 -6.53 -20.78 7.04
C ARG A 239 -7.31 -21.17 5.79
N LYS A 240 -6.82 -22.09 4.96
CA LYS A 240 -7.56 -22.60 3.79
C LYS A 240 -8.95 -23.12 4.16
N LYS A 241 -9.08 -23.80 5.29
CA LYS A 241 -10.37 -24.28 5.79
C LYS A 241 -11.27 -23.13 6.26
N ALA A 242 -10.72 -22.15 6.97
CA ALA A 242 -11.48 -21.02 7.50
C ALA A 242 -11.95 -20.11 6.37
N PHE A 243 -11.13 -19.88 5.35
CA PHE A 243 -11.38 -18.97 4.25
C PHE A 243 -12.07 -19.61 3.02
N ALA A 244 -12.44 -20.88 3.05
CA ALA A 244 -12.99 -21.61 1.89
C ALA A 244 -14.18 -20.90 1.20
N SER A 245 -14.98 -20.12 1.93
CA SER A 245 -16.09 -19.33 1.39
C SER A 245 -15.71 -17.88 1.02
N TRP A 246 -14.46 -17.50 1.15
CA TRP A 246 -13.93 -16.15 0.87
C TRP A 246 -13.11 -16.09 -0.43
N CYS A 247 -13.23 -17.09 -1.30
CA CYS A 247 -12.65 -17.04 -2.64
C CYS A 247 -13.48 -16.08 -3.51
N VAL A 248 -12.87 -15.00 -3.96
CA VAL A 248 -13.55 -14.07 -4.88
C VAL A 248 -13.73 -14.77 -6.23
N ASP A 249 -14.98 -14.98 -6.60
CA ASP A 249 -15.41 -15.67 -7.81
C ASP A 249 -16.35 -14.81 -8.67
N ALA A 250 -16.84 -15.37 -9.75
CA ALA A 250 -17.75 -14.70 -10.67
C ALA A 250 -19.08 -14.30 -10.01
N ASP A 251 -19.59 -15.07 -9.05
CA ASP A 251 -20.84 -14.79 -8.36
C ASP A 251 -20.69 -13.57 -7.44
N MET A 252 -19.56 -13.44 -6.74
CA MET A 252 -19.22 -12.24 -5.95
C MET A 252 -19.06 -11.00 -6.85
N MET A 253 -18.41 -11.14 -8.01
CA MET A 253 -18.30 -10.03 -8.97
C MET A 253 -19.63 -9.66 -9.61
N ALA A 254 -20.54 -10.61 -9.80
CA ALA A 254 -21.85 -10.37 -10.41
C ALA A 254 -22.79 -9.54 -9.53
N VAL A 255 -22.65 -9.58 -8.19
CA VAL A 255 -23.46 -8.75 -7.27
C VAL A 255 -22.86 -7.36 -7.04
N ALA A 256 -21.61 -7.15 -7.41
CA ALA A 256 -20.99 -5.83 -7.45
C ALA A 256 -21.58 -4.98 -8.60
N ARG A 257 -21.16 -3.73 -8.72
CA ARG A 257 -21.59 -2.91 -9.86
C ARG A 257 -21.12 -3.53 -11.17
N PRO A 258 -21.88 -3.39 -12.27
CA PRO A 258 -21.48 -3.96 -13.58
C PRO A 258 -20.13 -3.46 -14.09
N ASP A 259 -19.71 -2.26 -13.66
CA ASP A 259 -18.44 -1.63 -13.97
C ASP A 259 -17.42 -1.71 -12.81
N ALA A 260 -17.69 -2.53 -11.78
CA ALA A 260 -16.78 -2.73 -10.67
C ALA A 260 -15.42 -3.24 -11.13
N LEU A 261 -14.37 -2.77 -10.48
CA LEU A 261 -13.01 -3.28 -10.69
C LEU A 261 -12.70 -4.42 -9.72
N PHE A 262 -11.77 -5.29 -10.13
CA PHE A 262 -11.10 -6.24 -9.24
C PHE A 262 -9.62 -5.89 -9.10
N MET A 263 -9.11 -5.89 -7.86
CA MET A 263 -7.71 -5.65 -7.52
C MET A 263 -7.15 -6.69 -6.57
N HIS A 264 -5.83 -6.91 -6.64
CA HIS A 264 -5.08 -7.82 -5.79
C HIS A 264 -3.61 -7.41 -5.75
N CYS A 265 -3.04 -7.19 -4.57
CA CYS A 265 -1.67 -6.70 -4.39
C CYS A 265 -0.57 -7.67 -4.90
N LEU A 266 -0.94 -8.90 -5.27
CA LEU A 266 -0.07 -9.98 -5.73
C LEU A 266 1.06 -10.35 -4.72
N PRO A 267 1.51 -11.65 -4.68
CA PRO A 267 1.13 -12.74 -5.59
C PRO A 267 -0.26 -13.27 -5.30
N ALA A 268 -0.95 -13.83 -6.27
CA ALA A 268 -2.25 -14.44 -6.10
C ALA A 268 -2.19 -15.96 -6.26
N HIS A 269 -2.98 -16.67 -5.44
CA HIS A 269 -3.15 -18.13 -5.54
C HIS A 269 -4.51 -18.44 -6.17
N ARG A 270 -4.51 -18.63 -7.48
CA ARG A 270 -5.73 -18.96 -8.23
C ARG A 270 -6.36 -20.24 -7.71
N GLY A 271 -7.64 -20.15 -7.33
CA GLY A 271 -8.40 -21.23 -6.70
C GLY A 271 -8.32 -21.25 -5.17
N GLU A 272 -7.60 -20.30 -4.56
CA GLU A 272 -7.65 -19.98 -3.14
C GLU A 272 -8.43 -18.66 -2.95
N GLU A 273 -7.77 -17.53 -2.72
CA GLU A 273 -8.44 -16.25 -2.45
C GLU A 273 -9.16 -15.64 -3.68
N VAL A 274 -8.83 -16.08 -4.88
CA VAL A 274 -9.45 -15.60 -6.13
C VAL A 274 -9.46 -16.69 -7.20
N THR A 275 -10.51 -16.74 -8.01
CA THR A 275 -10.55 -17.63 -9.18
C THR A 275 -9.74 -17.08 -10.35
N ALA A 276 -9.27 -17.98 -11.24
CA ALA A 276 -8.58 -17.57 -12.47
C ALA A 276 -9.50 -16.70 -13.36
N GLU A 277 -10.80 -17.01 -13.42
CA GLU A 277 -11.79 -16.27 -14.20
C GLU A 277 -11.87 -14.79 -13.76
N VAL A 278 -11.78 -14.51 -12.45
CA VAL A 278 -11.84 -13.15 -11.94
C VAL A 278 -10.53 -12.41 -12.17
N ILE A 279 -9.41 -12.99 -11.74
CA ILE A 279 -8.11 -12.27 -11.80
C ILE A 279 -7.61 -12.04 -13.23
N ASP A 280 -7.95 -12.95 -14.15
CA ASP A 280 -7.60 -12.84 -15.58
C ASP A 280 -8.77 -12.26 -16.41
N GLY A 281 -9.88 -11.89 -15.75
CA GLY A 281 -11.11 -11.40 -16.36
C GLY A 281 -11.09 -9.91 -16.73
N PRO A 282 -12.14 -9.42 -17.41
CA PRO A 282 -12.16 -8.05 -17.95
C PRO A 282 -12.33 -6.95 -16.89
N GLN A 283 -12.74 -7.27 -15.67
CA GLN A 283 -12.87 -6.33 -14.56
C GLN A 283 -11.56 -6.23 -13.75
N SER A 284 -10.60 -7.12 -13.99
CA SER A 284 -9.32 -7.14 -13.29
C SER A 284 -8.37 -6.08 -13.83
N VAL A 285 -7.82 -5.30 -12.91
CA VAL A 285 -6.80 -4.27 -13.20
C VAL A 285 -5.49 -4.50 -12.43
N VAL A 286 -5.24 -5.75 -12.01
CA VAL A 286 -4.09 -6.13 -11.16
C VAL A 286 -2.74 -5.81 -11.79
N TRP A 287 -2.64 -5.79 -13.11
CA TRP A 287 -1.39 -5.45 -13.81
C TRP A 287 -1.13 -3.95 -13.81
N ASP A 288 -2.17 -3.13 -13.99
CA ASP A 288 -2.09 -1.67 -13.87
C ASP A 288 -1.79 -1.27 -12.43
N GLU A 289 -2.42 -1.93 -11.45
CA GLU A 289 -2.15 -1.78 -10.02
C GLU A 289 -0.68 -2.06 -9.70
N ALA A 290 -0.13 -3.16 -10.20
CA ALA A 290 1.28 -3.52 -10.00
C ALA A 290 2.24 -2.49 -10.62
N GLU A 291 1.95 -1.98 -11.83
CA GLU A 291 2.73 -0.92 -12.48
C GLU A 291 2.65 0.39 -11.68
N ASN A 292 1.45 0.75 -11.23
CA ASN A 292 1.18 2.00 -10.54
C ASN A 292 1.94 2.17 -9.22
N ARG A 293 2.33 1.07 -8.59
CA ARG A 293 3.23 1.10 -7.43
C ARG A 293 4.48 1.94 -7.68
N MET A 294 5.12 1.77 -8.84
CA MET A 294 6.31 2.53 -9.18
C MET A 294 6.01 4.02 -9.34
N HIS A 295 4.88 4.37 -9.96
CA HIS A 295 4.54 5.78 -10.22
C HIS A 295 4.18 6.54 -8.94
N VAL A 296 3.38 5.94 -8.06
CA VAL A 296 3.04 6.57 -6.78
C VAL A 296 4.25 6.65 -5.83
N GLN A 297 5.13 5.65 -5.84
CA GLN A 297 6.36 5.67 -5.05
C GLN A 297 7.33 6.74 -5.54
N LYS A 298 7.43 6.98 -6.85
CA LYS A 298 8.19 8.13 -7.40
C LYS A 298 7.64 9.45 -6.89
N ALA A 299 6.32 9.65 -6.97
CA ALA A 299 5.68 10.87 -6.46
C ALA A 299 5.90 11.04 -4.94
N LEU A 300 5.81 9.94 -4.18
CA LEU A 300 6.04 9.94 -2.74
C LEU A 300 7.48 10.31 -2.37
N MET A 301 8.47 9.69 -3.02
CA MET A 301 9.89 10.02 -2.78
C MET A 301 10.19 11.47 -3.13
N GLU A 302 9.68 11.95 -4.25
CA GLU A 302 9.83 13.34 -4.66
C GLU A 302 9.20 14.31 -3.65
N TYR A 303 7.96 14.02 -3.21
CA TYR A 303 7.26 14.84 -2.22
C TYR A 303 7.99 14.90 -0.87
N LEU A 304 8.47 13.76 -0.37
CA LEU A 304 9.18 13.69 0.90
C LEU A 304 10.51 14.44 0.90
N LEU A 305 11.20 14.48 -0.24
CA LEU A 305 12.50 15.14 -0.38
C LEU A 305 12.41 16.61 -0.78
N LEU A 306 11.45 16.96 -1.63
CA LEU A 306 11.39 18.29 -2.25
C LEU A 306 10.15 19.10 -1.83
N GLY A 307 9.18 18.47 -1.15
CA GLY A 307 7.89 19.08 -0.89
C GLY A 307 7.04 19.22 -2.15
N ARG A 308 6.00 20.07 -2.09
CA ARG A 308 5.14 20.36 -3.24
C ARG A 308 5.89 21.17 -4.30
N GLN A 309 5.95 20.66 -5.51
CA GLN A 309 6.55 21.35 -6.64
C GLN A 309 5.53 22.31 -7.27
N ALA A 310 5.91 23.58 -7.45
CA ALA A 310 5.06 24.60 -8.06
C ALA A 310 5.05 24.44 -9.59
N GLY A 311 3.89 24.61 -10.23
CA GLY A 311 3.77 24.95 -11.65
C GLY A 311 3.63 23.83 -12.66
N GLU A 312 3.57 22.53 -12.26
CA GLU A 312 3.51 21.42 -13.24
C GLU A 312 2.13 20.73 -13.37
N PHE A 313 1.05 21.30 -12.83
CA PHE A 313 -0.31 20.70 -12.88
C PHE A 313 -1.25 21.35 -13.92
N ALA A 314 -0.70 22.08 -14.89
CA ALA A 314 -1.49 22.67 -15.97
C ALA A 314 -1.60 21.70 -17.17
#